data_5484defacd2d9d7a2fd244e4b7527954
#
_entry.id   5484defacd2d9d7a2fd244e4b7527954
#
_cell.length_a   1.000
_cell.length_b   1.000
_cell.length_c   1.000
_cell.angle_alpha   90.00
_cell.angle_beta   90.00
_cell.angle_gamma   90.00
#
_symmetry.space_group_name_H-M   'P 1'
#
loop_
_entity.id
_entity.type
_entity.pdbx_description
1 polymer ?
#
loop_
_entity_poly.entity_id
_entity_poly.type
_entity_poly.pdbx_seq_one_letter_code
_entity_poly.pdbx_strand_id
1 'polypeptide(L)'
;MQLPSEFKCAGNTIKVKLVEREDNNNYGNWCDATNTITIAKTVELEDKTTIKLTEDQMTNTFWHELIHCFQFYFDNSYSEAQSLSLC
;
A
#
# COMPACT_ATOMS: atom_id res chain seq x y z
N MET A 1 14.94 7.05 -1.18
CA MET A 1 14.24 7.22 -2.46
C MET A 1 12.91 7.90 -2.22
N GLN A 2 12.61 8.92 -3.00
CA GLN A 2 11.33 9.60 -2.88
C GLN A 2 10.25 8.79 -3.59
N LEU A 3 9.13 8.56 -2.91
CA LEU A 3 8.03 7.81 -3.50
C LEU A 3 7.26 8.68 -4.51
N PRO A 4 6.83 8.09 -5.63
CA PRO A 4 6.00 8.83 -6.58
C PRO A 4 4.62 9.10 -5.99
N SER A 5 3.97 10.17 -6.45
CA SER A 5 2.60 10.46 -6.03
C SER A 5 1.58 9.68 -6.87
N GLU A 6 1.98 9.24 -8.05
CA GLU A 6 1.14 8.41 -8.92
C GLU A 6 2.00 7.78 -10.00
N PHE A 7 1.48 6.71 -10.60
CA PHE A 7 2.14 6.05 -11.72
C PHE A 7 1.09 5.31 -12.54
N LYS A 8 1.48 4.84 -13.72
CA LYS A 8 0.57 4.09 -14.60
C LYS A 8 0.83 2.60 -14.48
N CYS A 9 -0.25 1.82 -14.43
CA CYS A 9 -0.17 0.37 -14.42
C CYS A 9 -1.33 -0.17 -15.25
N ALA A 10 -1.01 -0.92 -16.31
CA ALA A 10 -2.02 -1.53 -17.19
C ALA A 10 -3.04 -0.49 -17.70
N GLY A 11 -2.59 0.72 -18.03
CA GLY A 11 -3.46 1.77 -18.51
C GLY A 11 -4.22 2.52 -17.42
N ASN A 12 -4.05 2.13 -16.17
CA ASN A 12 -4.73 2.78 -15.05
C ASN A 12 -3.78 3.69 -14.31
N THR A 13 -4.30 4.79 -13.79
CA THR A 13 -3.51 5.67 -12.94
C THR A 13 -3.62 5.20 -11.50
N ILE A 14 -2.48 4.84 -10.91
CA ILE A 14 -2.40 4.37 -9.53
C ILE A 14 -1.87 5.50 -8.69
N LYS A 15 -2.61 5.88 -7.65
CA LYS A 15 -2.21 6.95 -6.75
C LYS A 15 -1.48 6.39 -5.55
N VAL A 16 -0.48 7.11 -5.08
CA VAL A 16 0.27 6.75 -3.87
C VAL A 16 0.00 7.81 -2.82
N LYS A 17 -0.54 7.38 -1.69
CA LYS A 17 -1.00 8.27 -0.65
C LYS A 17 -0.20 8.00 0.63
N LEU A 18 0.32 9.06 1.23
CA LEU A 18 0.98 8.96 2.53
C LEU A 18 0.00 9.43 3.61
N VAL A 19 -0.16 8.62 4.65
CA VAL A 19 -1.02 8.97 5.77
C VAL A 19 -0.24 8.83 7.07
N GLU A 20 -0.67 9.53 8.11
CA GLU A 20 0.01 9.42 9.39
C GLU A 20 -0.06 8.01 9.95
N ARG A 21 -1.24 7.40 9.89
CA ARG A 21 -1.44 6.03 10.33
C ARG A 21 -2.56 5.41 9.50
N GLU A 22 -2.37 4.16 9.11
CA GLU A 22 -3.39 3.42 8.38
C GLU A 22 -4.44 2.91 9.38
N ASP A 23 -5.72 2.89 8.98
CA ASP A 23 -6.84 2.59 9.88
C ASP A 23 -6.70 1.25 10.60
N ASN A 24 -6.14 0.27 9.93
CA ASN A 24 -5.92 -1.06 10.51
C ASN A 24 -4.54 -1.20 11.12
N ASN A 25 -3.82 -0.10 11.30
CA ASN A 25 -2.47 -0.08 11.85
C ASN A 25 -1.50 -0.92 11.02
N ASN A 26 -1.70 -0.96 9.72
CA ASN A 26 -0.79 -1.63 8.78
C ASN A 26 0.27 -0.66 8.30
N TYR A 27 1.36 -1.22 7.78
CA TYR A 27 2.41 -0.40 7.17
C TYR A 27 1.94 0.23 5.87
N GLY A 28 1.04 -0.46 5.16
CA GLY A 28 0.50 0.04 3.91
C GLY A 28 -0.67 -0.81 3.44
N ASN A 29 -1.27 -0.39 2.33
CA ASN A 29 -2.45 -1.05 1.80
C ASN A 29 -2.58 -0.78 0.31
N TRP A 30 -3.03 -1.78 -0.43
CA TRP A 30 -3.40 -1.65 -1.85
C TRP A 30 -4.92 -1.73 -1.95
N CYS A 31 -5.52 -0.71 -2.54
CA CYS A 31 -6.98 -0.68 -2.75
C CYS A 31 -7.28 -0.73 -4.24
N ASP A 32 -7.80 -1.86 -4.70
CA ASP A 32 -8.12 -2.02 -6.12
C ASP A 32 -9.35 -1.21 -6.54
N ALA A 33 -10.27 -0.98 -5.63
CA ALA A 33 -11.48 -0.22 -5.94
C ALA A 33 -11.18 1.23 -6.28
N THR A 34 -10.13 1.81 -5.69
CA THR A 34 -9.77 3.21 -5.91
C THR A 34 -8.42 3.36 -6.60
N ASN A 35 -7.76 2.25 -6.97
CA ASN A 35 -6.43 2.26 -7.57
C ASN A 35 -5.45 3.08 -6.74
N THR A 36 -5.43 2.84 -5.44
CA THR A 36 -4.63 3.63 -4.51
C THR A 36 -3.76 2.73 -3.66
N ILE A 37 -2.48 3.08 -3.55
CA ILE A 37 -1.55 2.50 -2.59
C ILE A 37 -1.44 3.49 -1.44
N THR A 38 -1.73 3.03 -0.22
CA THR A 38 -1.62 3.87 0.97
C THR A 38 -0.40 3.42 1.76
N ILE A 39 0.43 4.36 2.16
CA ILE A 39 1.64 4.10 2.95
C ILE A 39 1.50 4.85 4.26
N ALA A 40 1.64 4.13 5.37
CA ALA A 40 1.59 4.73 6.70
C ALA A 40 2.95 5.31 7.06
N LYS A 41 2.95 6.46 7.72
CA LYS A 41 4.17 7.07 8.24
C LYS A 41 4.49 6.58 9.64
N THR A 42 3.47 6.14 10.38
CA THR A 42 3.63 5.65 11.75
C THR A 42 2.81 4.41 11.96
N VAL A 43 3.21 3.60 12.93
CA VAL A 43 2.43 2.46 13.40
C VAL A 43 2.42 2.47 14.91
N GLU A 44 1.36 1.90 15.50
CA GLU A 44 1.23 1.75 16.93
C GLU A 44 1.64 0.34 17.35
N LEU A 45 2.47 0.24 18.35
CA LEU A 45 2.91 -1.05 18.89
C LEU A 45 1.92 -1.59 19.91
N GLU A 46 2.09 -2.84 20.31
CA GLU A 46 1.20 -3.48 21.27
C GLU A 46 1.13 -2.74 22.59
N ASP A 47 2.22 -2.08 23.00
CA ASP A 47 2.28 -1.31 24.24
C ASP A 47 1.72 0.10 24.08
N LYS A 48 1.05 0.39 22.95
CA LYS A 48 0.47 1.69 22.64
C LYS A 48 1.50 2.75 22.26
N THR A 49 2.76 2.37 22.10
CA THR A 49 3.79 3.30 21.65
C THR A 49 3.67 3.49 20.14
N THR A 50 3.67 4.74 19.68
CA THR A 50 3.66 5.05 18.25
C THR A 50 5.09 5.27 17.79
N ILE A 51 5.49 4.59 16.73
CA ILE A 51 6.81 4.75 16.14
C ILE A 51 6.68 5.31 14.73
N LYS A 52 7.67 6.12 14.34
CA LYS A 52 7.75 6.62 12.96
C LYS A 52 8.50 5.62 12.12
N LEU A 53 7.94 5.32 10.95
CA LEU A 53 8.61 4.44 10.01
C LEU A 53 9.71 5.22 9.29
N THR A 54 10.82 4.55 9.04
CA THR A 54 11.92 5.16 8.30
C THR A 54 11.57 5.24 6.82
N GLU A 55 12.32 6.07 6.09
CA GLU A 55 12.14 6.16 4.64
C GLU A 55 12.32 4.79 3.99
N ASP A 56 13.31 4.01 4.45
CA ASP A 56 13.54 2.68 3.91
C ASP A 56 12.35 1.75 4.17
N GLN A 57 11.76 1.83 5.35
CA GLN A 57 10.60 1.02 5.68
C GLN A 57 9.41 1.40 4.81
N MET A 58 9.18 2.69 4.60
CA MET A 58 8.10 3.14 3.73
C MET A 58 8.34 2.73 2.28
N THR A 59 9.58 2.80 1.82
CA THR A 59 9.94 2.37 0.47
C THR A 59 9.69 0.88 0.29
N ASN A 60 10.09 0.06 1.27
CA ASN A 60 9.84 -1.38 1.22
C ASN A 60 8.35 -1.68 1.21
N THR A 61 7.58 -0.94 1.98
CA THR A 61 6.12 -1.09 1.99
C THR A 61 5.54 -0.76 0.62
N PHE A 62 6.02 0.32 0.02
CA PHE A 62 5.58 0.69 -1.33
C PHE A 62 5.83 -0.44 -2.34
N TRP A 63 7.03 -1.04 -2.32
CA TRP A 63 7.34 -2.14 -3.22
C TRP A 63 6.44 -3.34 -2.98
N HIS A 64 6.16 -3.63 -1.72
CA HIS A 64 5.27 -4.74 -1.36
C HIS A 64 3.87 -4.52 -1.94
N GLU A 65 3.31 -3.31 -1.76
CA GLU A 65 1.99 -3.01 -2.29
C GLU A 65 2.00 -2.91 -3.81
N LEU A 66 3.10 -2.48 -4.40
CA LEU A 66 3.25 -2.46 -5.84
C LEU A 66 3.17 -3.86 -6.44
N ILE A 67 3.76 -4.84 -5.77
CA ILE A 67 3.66 -6.23 -6.20
C ILE A 67 2.20 -6.69 -6.19
N HIS A 68 1.44 -6.36 -5.16
CA HIS A 68 0.02 -6.70 -5.11
C HIS A 68 -0.74 -6.03 -6.25
N CYS A 69 -0.41 -4.79 -6.56
CA CYS A 69 -1.02 -4.07 -7.66
C CYS A 69 -0.76 -4.78 -9.00
N PHE A 70 0.48 -5.18 -9.24
CA PHE A 70 0.83 -5.88 -10.47
C PHE A 70 0.15 -7.23 -10.54
N GLN A 71 0.07 -7.97 -9.44
CA GLN A 71 -0.63 -9.25 -9.42
C GLN A 71 -2.10 -9.08 -9.77
N PHE A 72 -2.72 -8.03 -9.26
CA PHE A 72 -4.11 -7.75 -9.55
C PHE A 72 -4.35 -7.53 -11.05
N TYR A 73 -3.47 -6.78 -11.71
CA TYR A 73 -3.68 -6.42 -13.10
C TYR A 73 -3.10 -7.41 -14.11
N PHE A 74 -2.08 -8.16 -13.74
CA PHE A 74 -1.35 -8.99 -14.70
C PHE A 74 -1.35 -10.48 -14.39
N ASP A 75 -1.73 -10.88 -13.18
CA ASP A 75 -1.67 -12.27 -12.76
C ASP A 75 -3.07 -12.83 -12.56
N ASN A 76 -3.49 -13.70 -13.50
CA ASN A 76 -4.80 -14.31 -13.44
C ASN A 76 -4.96 -15.28 -12.28
N SER A 77 -3.87 -15.63 -11.60
CA SER A 77 -3.95 -16.49 -10.42
C SER A 77 -4.32 -15.72 -9.15
N TYR A 78 -4.46 -14.42 -9.25
CA TYR A 78 -4.87 -13.59 -8.12
C TYR A 78 -6.20 -14.10 -7.58
N SER A 79 -6.25 -14.50 -6.32
CA SER A 79 -7.42 -15.14 -5.75
C SER A 79 -8.55 -14.15 -5.51
N GLU A 80 -9.78 -14.66 -5.56
CA GLU A 80 -10.95 -13.83 -5.25
C GLU A 80 -10.91 -13.29 -3.84
N ALA A 81 -10.36 -14.07 -2.90
CA ALA A 81 -10.25 -13.61 -1.52
C ALA A 81 -9.37 -12.37 -1.44
N GLN A 82 -8.33 -12.30 -2.26
CA GLN A 82 -7.48 -11.12 -2.30
C GLN A 82 -8.11 -9.99 -3.07
N SER A 83 -8.82 -10.31 -4.16
CA SER A 83 -9.48 -9.26 -4.93
C SER A 83 -10.66 -8.65 -4.18
N LEU A 84 -11.20 -9.37 -3.21
CA LEU A 84 -12.25 -8.86 -2.33
C LEU A 84 -11.69 -8.11 -1.13
N SER A 85 -10.38 -8.00 -1.06
CA SER A 85 -9.74 -7.25 0.00
C SER A 85 -10.34 -5.86 0.06
N LEU A 86 -10.81 -5.50 1.22
CA LEU A 86 -11.43 -4.20 1.41
C LEU A 86 -10.37 -3.15 1.70
N CYS A 87 -10.53 -2.05 1.06
CA CYS A 87 -9.61 -0.95 1.25
C CYS A 87 -10.04 -0.09 2.41
#